data_5f839c7f16a87dd28f1265244440dada
#
_entry.id   5f839c7f16a87dd28f1265244440dada
#
_cell.length_a   1.000
_cell.length_b   1.000
_cell.length_c   1.000
_cell.angle_alpha   90.00
_cell.angle_beta   90.00
_cell.angle_gamma   90.00
#
_symmetry.space_group_name_H-M   'P 1'
#
loop_
_entity.id
_entity.type
_entity.pdbx_description
1 polymer ?
#
loop_
_entity_poly.entity_id
_entity_poly.type
_entity_poly.pdbx_seq_one_letter_code
_entity_poly.pdbx_strand_id
1 'polypeptide(L)'
;RIIQGLGAGAEISGAGTMLAEYAPKGKRGIISSFVAMGTNCGTLSATAIWAFMFFILSKEELLAWGWRIPFLASVVVMVFAIWLRMNLKESPVFEKVNDSNQPTAKPAPAGSMFQSKSFWLATGLRFGQAGNSGLIQTFLAGYLVQTLLFNKAIPTDALMISSILGFMTIPFLGWLSDKI
;
A
#
# COMPACT_ATOMS: atom_id res chain seq x y z
N ARG A 1 -1.61 -10.89 -12.68
CA ARG A 1 -0.67 -10.44 -11.65
C ARG A 1 0.15 -9.23 -12.08
N ILE A 2 0.72 -9.23 -13.30
CA ILE A 2 1.53 -8.09 -13.80
C ILE A 2 0.69 -6.81 -13.87
N ILE A 3 -0.50 -6.86 -14.50
CA ILE A 3 -1.41 -5.71 -14.61
C ILE A 3 -1.85 -5.21 -13.22
N GLN A 4 -2.14 -6.12 -12.29
CA GLN A 4 -2.46 -5.80 -10.90
C GLN A 4 -1.30 -5.07 -10.20
N GLY A 5 -0.06 -5.53 -10.43
CA GLY A 5 1.14 -4.90 -9.87
C GLY A 5 1.37 -3.49 -10.40
N LEU A 6 1.16 -3.27 -11.70
CA LEU A 6 1.24 -1.95 -12.32
C LEU A 6 0.20 -0.98 -11.75
N GLY A 7 -1.06 -1.44 -11.60
CA GLY A 7 -2.12 -0.64 -11.00
C GLY A 7 -1.82 -0.25 -9.55
N ALA A 8 -1.43 -1.22 -8.72
CA ALA A 8 -1.09 -0.97 -7.32
C ALA A 8 0.14 -0.05 -7.17
N GLY A 9 1.14 -0.19 -8.02
CA GLY A 9 2.31 0.69 -8.02
C GLY A 9 1.96 2.14 -8.36
N ALA A 10 1.13 2.36 -9.37
CA ALA A 10 0.66 3.68 -9.76
C ALA A 10 -0.18 4.33 -8.65
N GLU A 11 -1.05 3.56 -7.99
CA GLU A 11 -1.92 4.05 -6.93
C GLU A 11 -1.14 4.47 -5.69
N ILE A 12 -0.21 3.65 -5.22
CA ILE A 12 0.65 3.96 -4.05
C ILE A 12 1.50 5.20 -4.34
N SER A 13 2.09 5.31 -5.53
CA SER A 13 2.91 6.45 -5.92
C SER A 13 2.07 7.72 -6.02
N GLY A 14 0.88 7.65 -6.65
CA GLY A 14 -0.03 8.77 -6.80
C GLY A 14 -0.54 9.28 -5.44
N ALA A 15 -0.93 8.38 -4.55
CA ALA A 15 -1.34 8.74 -3.19
C ALA A 15 -0.20 9.41 -2.40
N GLY A 16 1.02 8.88 -2.50
CA GLY A 16 2.20 9.45 -1.84
C GLY A 16 2.52 10.86 -2.32
N THR A 17 2.51 11.08 -3.63
CA THR A 17 2.75 12.40 -4.23
C THR A 17 1.66 13.38 -3.82
N MET A 18 0.39 12.99 -3.94
CA MET A 18 -0.74 13.82 -3.58
C MET A 18 -0.68 14.26 -2.11
N LEU A 19 -0.45 13.34 -1.18
CA LEU A 19 -0.34 13.66 0.24
C LEU A 19 0.86 14.57 0.54
N ALA A 20 1.99 14.39 -0.16
CA ALA A 20 3.16 15.26 -0.02
C ALA A 20 2.88 16.68 -0.53
N GLU A 21 2.06 16.84 -1.58
CA GLU A 21 1.68 18.14 -2.15
C GLU A 21 0.66 18.89 -1.28
N TYR A 22 -0.27 18.19 -0.63
CA TYR A 22 -1.20 18.77 0.34
C TYR A 22 -0.55 19.05 1.71
N ALA A 23 0.62 18.47 1.97
CA ALA A 23 1.27 18.60 3.27
C ALA A 23 1.81 20.03 3.51
N PRO A 24 1.56 20.63 4.67
CA PRO A 24 2.22 21.87 5.08
C PRO A 24 3.74 21.70 5.13
N LYS A 25 4.46 22.81 4.96
CA LYS A 25 5.93 22.82 5.09
C LYS A 25 6.35 22.26 6.46
N GLY A 26 7.30 21.33 6.48
CA GLY A 26 7.81 20.69 7.69
C GLY A 26 6.94 19.57 8.26
N LYS A 27 5.90 19.11 7.54
CA LYS A 27 5.04 17.97 7.94
C LYS A 27 4.85 16.95 6.80
N ARG A 28 5.73 16.99 5.81
CA ARG A 28 5.60 16.10 4.64
C ARG A 28 5.85 14.64 4.99
N GLY A 29 6.78 14.36 5.89
CA GLY A 29 7.11 13.01 6.32
C GLY A 29 5.95 12.34 7.07
N ILE A 30 5.39 13.02 8.07
CA ILE A 30 4.26 12.48 8.82
C ILE A 30 3.02 12.30 7.93
N ILE A 31 2.71 13.25 7.05
CA ILE A 31 1.52 13.15 6.19
C ILE A 31 1.71 12.05 5.13
N SER A 32 2.88 11.95 4.52
CA SER A 32 3.17 10.86 3.56
C SER A 32 3.19 9.49 4.23
N SER A 33 3.47 9.39 5.53
CA SER A 33 3.44 8.13 6.26
C SER A 33 2.04 7.50 6.34
N PHE A 34 0.96 8.30 6.18
CA PHE A 34 -0.41 7.78 6.12
C PHE A 34 -0.66 6.84 4.93
N VAL A 35 0.11 6.93 3.84
CA VAL A 35 0.04 5.95 2.74
C VAL A 35 0.46 4.57 3.23
N ALA A 36 1.56 4.50 3.98
CA ALA A 36 2.04 3.24 4.56
C ALA A 36 1.08 2.72 5.64
N MET A 37 0.48 3.61 6.44
CA MET A 37 -0.59 3.23 7.37
C MET A 37 -1.80 2.63 6.64
N GLY A 38 -2.23 3.21 5.52
CA GLY A 38 -3.31 2.68 4.70
C GLY A 38 -3.02 1.24 4.23
N THR A 39 -1.79 0.96 3.83
CA THR A 39 -1.37 -0.40 3.46
C THR A 39 -1.46 -1.37 4.64
N ASN A 40 -1.03 -0.95 5.84
CA ASN A 40 -1.16 -1.75 7.06
C ASN A 40 -2.63 -1.98 7.46
N CYS A 41 -3.48 -0.95 7.35
CA CYS A 41 -4.92 -1.08 7.54
C CYS A 41 -5.51 -2.14 6.62
N GLY A 42 -5.13 -2.11 5.33
CA GLY A 42 -5.57 -3.10 4.35
C GLY A 42 -5.17 -4.52 4.73
N THR A 43 -3.92 -4.72 5.14
CA THR A 43 -3.42 -6.02 5.59
C THR A 43 -4.16 -6.51 6.83
N LEU A 44 -4.31 -5.65 7.82
CA LEU A 44 -5.02 -5.98 9.06
C LEU A 44 -6.48 -6.33 8.80
N SER A 45 -7.18 -5.54 7.99
CA SER A 45 -8.57 -5.79 7.62
C SER A 45 -8.72 -7.11 6.86
N ALA A 46 -7.86 -7.38 5.90
CA ALA A 46 -7.88 -8.65 5.15
C ALA A 46 -7.64 -9.85 6.07
N THR A 47 -6.66 -9.75 6.98
CA THR A 47 -6.37 -10.82 7.95
C THR A 47 -7.52 -11.03 8.92
N ALA A 48 -8.15 -9.95 9.40
CA ALA A 48 -9.31 -10.01 10.29
C ALA A 48 -10.52 -10.66 9.60
N ILE A 49 -10.79 -10.31 8.34
CA ILE A 49 -11.86 -10.93 7.55
C ILE A 49 -11.62 -12.44 7.42
N TRP A 50 -10.40 -12.87 7.09
CA TRP A 50 -10.07 -14.28 7.00
C TRP A 50 -10.20 -15.01 8.35
N ALA A 51 -9.70 -14.40 9.45
CA ALA A 51 -9.86 -14.96 10.79
C ALA A 51 -11.33 -15.14 11.17
N PHE A 52 -12.16 -14.12 10.88
CA PHE A 52 -13.62 -14.19 11.10
C PHE A 52 -14.30 -15.28 10.26
N MET A 53 -13.89 -15.44 9.00
CA MET A 53 -14.39 -16.48 8.13
C MET A 53 -14.06 -17.89 8.67
N PHE A 54 -12.82 -18.10 9.13
CA PHE A 54 -12.42 -19.37 9.76
C PHE A 54 -13.16 -19.66 11.07
N PHE A 55 -13.63 -18.63 11.77
CA PHE A 55 -14.39 -18.80 12.99
C PHE A 55 -15.86 -19.19 12.74
N ILE A 56 -16.48 -18.66 11.66
CA ILE A 56 -17.92 -18.87 11.39
C ILE A 56 -18.17 -20.04 10.45
N LEU A 57 -17.30 -20.26 9.47
CA LEU A 57 -17.51 -21.26 8.42
C LEU A 57 -16.69 -22.52 8.70
N SER A 58 -17.32 -23.67 8.46
CA SER A 58 -16.61 -24.94 8.43
C SER A 58 -15.62 -24.96 7.26
N LYS A 59 -14.60 -25.82 7.36
CA LYS A 59 -13.60 -25.98 6.31
C LYS A 59 -14.23 -26.36 4.96
N GLU A 60 -15.29 -27.14 4.98
CA GLU A 60 -16.01 -27.59 3.79
C GLU A 60 -16.77 -26.43 3.13
N GLU A 61 -17.50 -25.64 3.91
CA GLU A 61 -18.21 -24.45 3.44
C GLU A 61 -17.26 -23.39 2.91
N LEU A 62 -16.13 -23.19 3.60
CA LEU A 62 -15.10 -22.24 3.16
C LEU A 62 -14.54 -22.61 1.79
N LEU A 63 -14.26 -23.90 1.56
CA LEU A 63 -13.75 -24.40 0.27
C LEU A 63 -14.81 -24.41 -0.83
N ALA A 64 -16.08 -24.65 -0.47
CA ALA A 64 -17.17 -24.73 -1.44
C ALA A 64 -17.53 -23.34 -2.01
N TRP A 65 -17.76 -22.36 -1.15
CA TRP A 65 -18.25 -21.04 -1.55
C TRP A 65 -17.68 -19.86 -0.73
N GLY A 66 -17.34 -20.09 0.54
CA GLY A 66 -16.96 -19.05 1.50
C GLY A 66 -15.78 -18.19 1.05
N TRP A 67 -14.82 -18.77 0.35
CA TRP A 67 -13.66 -18.03 -0.17
C TRP A 67 -14.02 -16.87 -1.12
N ARG A 68 -15.24 -16.88 -1.70
CA ARG A 68 -15.72 -15.82 -2.59
C ARG A 68 -16.14 -14.55 -1.84
N ILE A 69 -16.52 -14.66 -0.56
CA ILE A 69 -17.05 -13.54 0.23
C ILE A 69 -16.04 -12.37 0.31
N PRO A 70 -14.77 -12.57 0.66
CA PRO A 70 -13.79 -11.47 0.71
C PRO A 70 -13.61 -10.79 -0.64
N PHE A 71 -13.69 -11.55 -1.74
CA PHE A 71 -13.58 -10.97 -3.09
C PHE A 71 -14.82 -10.15 -3.45
N LEU A 72 -16.01 -10.60 -3.10
CA LEU A 72 -17.24 -9.83 -3.32
C LEU A 72 -17.26 -8.56 -2.44
N ALA A 73 -16.82 -8.67 -1.18
CA ALA A 73 -16.68 -7.52 -0.30
C ALA A 73 -15.70 -6.47 -0.85
N SER A 74 -14.66 -6.89 -1.57
CA SER A 74 -13.71 -5.97 -2.20
C SER A 74 -14.36 -5.07 -3.26
N VAL A 75 -15.48 -5.49 -3.88
CA VAL A 75 -16.24 -4.65 -4.82
C VAL A 75 -16.79 -3.40 -4.12
N VAL A 76 -17.27 -3.54 -2.89
CA VAL A 76 -17.77 -2.41 -2.09
C VAL A 76 -16.63 -1.40 -1.84
N VAL A 77 -15.46 -1.89 -1.46
CA VAL A 77 -14.27 -1.06 -1.24
C VAL A 77 -13.85 -0.37 -2.55
N MET A 78 -13.92 -1.07 -3.68
CA MET A 78 -13.60 -0.52 -4.99
C MET A 78 -14.56 0.60 -5.38
N VAL A 79 -15.87 0.40 -5.22
CA VAL A 79 -16.87 1.44 -5.51
C VAL A 79 -16.65 2.66 -4.62
N PHE A 80 -16.39 2.45 -3.33
CA PHE A 80 -16.07 3.53 -2.40
C PHE A 80 -14.79 4.29 -2.81
N ALA A 81 -13.75 3.59 -3.22
CA ALA A 81 -12.50 4.20 -3.68
C ALA A 81 -12.70 5.04 -4.96
N ILE A 82 -13.50 4.55 -5.92
CA ILE A 82 -13.85 5.30 -7.13
C ILE A 82 -14.65 6.54 -6.76
N TRP A 83 -15.65 6.40 -5.91
CA TRP A 83 -16.45 7.53 -5.42
C TRP A 83 -15.61 8.60 -4.74
N LEU A 84 -14.69 8.19 -3.85
CA LEU A 84 -13.73 9.09 -3.21
C LEU A 84 -12.89 9.83 -4.26
N ARG A 85 -12.34 9.12 -5.22
CA ARG A 85 -11.47 9.68 -6.27
C ARG A 85 -12.19 10.69 -7.15
N MET A 86 -13.47 10.47 -7.43
CA MET A 86 -14.30 11.42 -8.19
C MET A 86 -14.63 12.71 -7.42
N ASN A 87 -14.61 12.65 -6.08
CA ASN A 87 -14.89 13.80 -5.21
C ASN A 87 -13.63 14.51 -4.68
N LEU A 88 -12.45 13.95 -4.89
CA LEU A 88 -11.18 14.60 -4.51
C LEU A 88 -10.88 15.73 -5.51
N LYS A 89 -10.57 16.90 -4.96
CA LYS A 89 -10.05 18.03 -5.74
C LYS A 89 -8.62 17.73 -6.21
N GLU A 90 -8.24 18.34 -7.32
CA GLU A 90 -6.87 18.27 -7.81
C GLU A 90 -5.89 18.92 -6.83
N SER A 91 -4.60 18.56 -6.92
CA SER A 91 -3.61 19.07 -5.99
C SER A 91 -3.45 20.58 -6.13
N PRO A 92 -3.22 21.33 -5.02
CA PRO A 92 -3.00 22.77 -5.07
C PRO A 92 -1.81 23.19 -5.94
N VAL A 93 -0.86 22.28 -6.13
CA VAL A 93 0.30 22.50 -7.00
C VAL A 93 -0.11 22.43 -8.46
N PHE A 94 -0.95 21.48 -8.82
CA PHE A 94 -1.47 21.33 -10.16
C PHE A 94 -2.40 22.48 -10.56
N GLU A 95 -3.28 22.92 -9.65
CA GLU A 95 -4.13 24.09 -9.85
C GLU A 95 -3.30 25.36 -10.13
N LYS A 96 -2.27 25.62 -9.33
CA LYS A 96 -1.38 26.76 -9.52
C LYS A 96 -0.63 26.73 -10.84
N VAL A 97 -0.19 25.58 -11.30
CA VAL A 97 0.47 25.42 -12.60
C VAL A 97 -0.49 25.67 -13.75
N ASN A 98 -1.74 25.23 -13.62
CA ASN A 98 -2.77 25.41 -14.63
C ASN A 98 -3.26 26.86 -14.73
N ASP A 99 -3.39 27.56 -13.58
CA ASP A 99 -3.82 28.96 -13.51
C ASP A 99 -2.75 29.95 -13.95
N SER A 100 -1.47 29.59 -13.86
CA SER A 100 -0.36 30.51 -14.13
C SER A 100 -0.14 30.84 -15.61
N ASN A 101 -0.88 30.22 -16.54
CA ASN A 101 -0.73 30.40 -18.00
C ASN A 101 0.76 30.32 -18.47
N GLN A 102 1.65 29.92 -17.59
CA GLN A 102 3.03 29.62 -17.97
C GLN A 102 3.01 28.38 -18.84
N PRO A 103 3.71 28.38 -19.98
CA PRO A 103 3.83 27.18 -20.78
C PRO A 103 4.37 26.09 -19.85
N THR A 104 3.46 25.14 -19.51
CA THR A 104 3.82 23.94 -18.75
C THR A 104 5.12 23.44 -19.33
N ALA A 105 6.16 23.34 -18.52
CA ALA A 105 7.45 22.85 -18.98
C ALA A 105 7.16 21.63 -19.85
N LYS A 106 7.54 21.70 -21.13
CA LYS A 106 7.22 20.64 -22.11
C LYS A 106 7.42 19.32 -21.42
N PRO A 107 6.42 18.42 -21.42
CA PRO A 107 6.56 17.13 -20.75
C PRO A 107 7.87 16.53 -21.22
N ALA A 108 8.77 16.26 -20.28
CA ALA A 108 10.07 15.70 -20.60
C ALA A 108 9.82 14.42 -21.44
N PRO A 109 10.52 14.22 -22.56
CA PRO A 109 10.28 13.05 -23.40
C PRO A 109 10.36 11.80 -22.51
N ALA A 110 9.41 10.89 -22.64
CA ALA A 110 9.29 9.70 -21.79
C ALA A 110 10.61 8.91 -21.67
N GLY A 111 11.49 8.99 -22.67
CA GLY A 111 12.82 8.41 -22.64
C GLY A 111 13.82 9.07 -21.67
N SER A 112 13.60 10.34 -21.29
CA SER A 112 14.53 11.04 -20.38
C SER A 112 14.48 10.51 -18.94
N MET A 113 13.35 9.91 -18.53
CA MET A 113 13.22 9.26 -17.21
C MET A 113 14.24 8.10 -17.07
N PHE A 114 14.41 7.29 -18.11
CA PHE A 114 15.32 6.15 -18.07
C PHE A 114 16.80 6.55 -18.05
N GLN A 115 17.13 7.80 -18.38
CA GLN A 115 18.49 8.36 -18.32
C GLN A 115 18.82 8.90 -16.92
N SER A 116 17.81 9.07 -16.04
CA SER A 116 18.02 9.60 -14.71
C SER A 116 18.55 8.55 -13.74
N LYS A 117 19.69 8.84 -13.09
CA LYS A 117 20.23 7.99 -12.00
C LYS A 117 19.23 7.82 -10.87
N SER A 118 18.46 8.85 -10.55
CA SER A 118 17.43 8.83 -9.50
C SER A 118 16.33 7.83 -9.80
N PHE A 119 15.94 7.66 -11.08
CA PHE A 119 14.97 6.67 -11.49
C PHE A 119 15.44 5.24 -11.19
N TRP A 120 16.68 4.90 -11.58
CA TRP A 120 17.22 3.57 -11.34
C TRP A 120 17.49 3.29 -9.87
N LEU A 121 17.92 4.30 -9.10
CA LEU A 121 18.08 4.18 -7.66
C LEU A 121 16.75 3.91 -6.95
N ALA A 122 15.71 4.68 -7.27
CA ALA A 122 14.37 4.50 -6.72
C ALA A 122 13.78 3.11 -7.10
N THR A 123 13.98 2.70 -8.35
CA THR A 123 13.54 1.39 -8.83
C THR A 123 14.26 0.28 -8.09
N GLY A 124 15.58 0.35 -7.93
CA GLY A 124 16.38 -0.63 -7.19
C GLY A 124 15.98 -0.73 -5.72
N LEU A 125 15.78 0.40 -5.04
CA LEU A 125 15.29 0.44 -3.67
C LEU A 125 13.90 -0.21 -3.54
N ARG A 126 13.00 0.05 -4.49
CA ARG A 126 11.66 -0.52 -4.48
C ARG A 126 11.67 -2.03 -4.75
N PHE A 127 12.53 -2.49 -5.64
CA PHE A 127 12.74 -3.93 -5.88
C PHE A 127 13.26 -4.63 -4.62
N GLY A 128 14.26 -4.07 -3.95
CA GLY A 128 14.80 -4.61 -2.71
C GLY A 128 13.73 -4.68 -1.61
N GLN A 129 12.95 -3.63 -1.44
CA GLN A 129 11.86 -3.59 -0.46
C GLN A 129 10.77 -4.64 -0.77
N ALA A 130 10.32 -4.72 -2.02
CA ALA A 130 9.28 -5.65 -2.42
C ALA A 130 9.76 -7.11 -2.30
N GLY A 131 11.00 -7.39 -2.69
CA GLY A 131 11.62 -8.72 -2.56
C GLY A 131 11.71 -9.15 -1.10
N ASN A 132 12.21 -8.28 -0.22
CA ASN A 132 12.30 -8.57 1.21
C ASN A 132 10.91 -8.83 1.84
N SER A 133 9.93 -8.00 1.53
CA SER A 133 8.55 -8.19 2.00
C SER A 133 7.95 -9.50 1.51
N GLY A 134 8.15 -9.85 0.25
CA GLY A 134 7.68 -11.10 -0.34
C GLY A 134 8.32 -12.34 0.31
N LEU A 135 9.63 -12.29 0.57
CA LEU A 135 10.34 -13.37 1.26
C LEU A 135 9.82 -13.59 2.68
N ILE A 136 9.67 -12.53 3.45
CA ILE A 136 9.23 -12.65 4.86
C ILE A 136 7.75 -13.02 4.94
N GLN A 137 6.88 -12.32 4.24
CA GLN A 137 5.43 -12.50 4.40
C GLN A 137 4.91 -13.78 3.73
N THR A 138 5.48 -14.18 2.62
CA THR A 138 4.96 -15.31 1.84
C THR A 138 5.81 -16.57 2.02
N PHE A 139 7.11 -16.47 1.76
CA PHE A 139 7.98 -17.64 1.79
C PHE A 139 8.22 -18.14 3.21
N LEU A 140 8.59 -17.25 4.15
CA LEU A 140 8.85 -17.65 5.53
C LEU A 140 7.59 -18.18 6.21
N ALA A 141 6.43 -17.54 5.99
CA ALA A 141 5.16 -18.03 6.51
C ALA A 141 4.81 -19.42 5.94
N GLY A 142 5.01 -19.63 4.64
CA GLY A 142 4.82 -20.93 3.99
C GLY A 142 5.80 -21.99 4.53
N TYR A 143 7.06 -21.66 4.69
CA TYR A 143 8.10 -22.53 5.23
C TYR A 143 7.79 -22.99 6.66
N LEU A 144 7.40 -22.07 7.53
CA LEU A 144 7.00 -22.39 8.93
C LEU A 144 5.87 -23.41 8.99
N VAL A 145 4.88 -23.26 8.12
CA VAL A 145 3.68 -24.14 8.12
C VAL A 145 3.93 -25.46 7.40
N GLN A 146 4.60 -25.43 6.24
CA GLN A 146 4.73 -26.61 5.38
C GLN A 146 5.93 -27.48 5.74
N THR A 147 7.04 -26.88 6.15
CA THR A 147 8.30 -27.60 6.42
C THR A 147 8.51 -27.84 7.91
N LEU A 148 8.29 -26.83 8.74
CA LEU A 148 8.46 -26.94 10.18
C LEU A 148 7.18 -27.40 10.90
N LEU A 149 6.08 -27.58 10.17
CA LEU A 149 4.79 -28.07 10.67
C LEU A 149 4.21 -27.25 11.85
N PHE A 150 4.56 -25.97 11.94
CA PHE A 150 3.96 -25.09 12.92
C PHE A 150 2.47 -24.87 12.66
N ASN A 151 1.74 -24.55 13.72
CA ASN A 151 0.33 -24.20 13.59
C ASN A 151 0.16 -23.00 12.64
N LYS A 152 -0.82 -23.12 11.72
CA LYS A 152 -1.15 -22.05 10.75
C LYS A 152 -1.52 -20.71 11.39
N ALA A 153 -1.92 -20.71 12.66
CA ALA A 153 -2.22 -19.50 13.42
C ALA A 153 -0.95 -18.64 13.65
N ILE A 154 0.21 -19.26 13.90
CA ILE A 154 1.43 -18.55 14.28
C ILE A 154 1.86 -17.47 13.27
N PRO A 155 1.99 -17.76 11.95
CA PRO A 155 2.32 -16.73 10.98
C PRO A 155 1.24 -15.63 10.87
N THR A 156 -0.02 -16.01 11.03
CA THR A 156 -1.14 -15.05 10.99
C THR A 156 -1.09 -14.09 12.17
N ASP A 157 -0.88 -14.62 13.38
CA ASP A 157 -0.76 -13.82 14.60
C ASP A 157 0.47 -12.91 14.54
N ALA A 158 1.60 -13.38 14.01
CA ALA A 158 2.80 -12.57 13.80
C ALA A 158 2.55 -11.39 12.84
N LEU A 159 1.79 -11.61 11.75
CA LEU A 159 1.40 -10.54 10.83
C LEU A 159 0.44 -9.54 11.48
N MET A 160 -0.48 -9.99 12.31
CA MET A 160 -1.37 -9.11 13.07
C MET A 160 -0.59 -8.23 14.05
N ILE A 161 0.29 -8.82 14.85
CA ILE A 161 1.14 -8.08 15.80
C ILE A 161 2.02 -7.08 15.06
N SER A 162 2.66 -7.49 13.96
CA SER A 162 3.49 -6.61 13.13
C SER A 162 2.70 -5.43 12.57
N SER A 163 1.47 -5.66 12.13
CA SER A 163 0.60 -4.59 11.62
C SER A 163 0.20 -3.60 12.72
N ILE A 164 -0.10 -4.09 13.92
CA ILE A 164 -0.43 -3.25 15.09
C ILE A 164 0.79 -2.39 15.49
N LEU A 165 1.97 -2.99 15.56
CA LEU A 165 3.21 -2.26 15.82
C LEU A 165 3.49 -1.22 14.72
N GLY A 166 3.19 -1.55 13.47
CA GLY A 166 3.29 -0.65 12.33
C GLY A 166 2.46 0.63 12.49
N PHE A 167 1.26 0.53 13.09
CA PHE A 167 0.43 1.72 13.37
C PHE A 167 1.11 2.73 14.29
N MET A 168 1.94 2.27 15.21
CA MET A 168 2.66 3.17 16.13
C MET A 168 3.97 3.66 15.52
N THR A 169 4.71 2.76 14.87
CA THR A 169 6.06 3.06 14.38
C THR A 169 6.06 3.92 13.11
N ILE A 170 5.12 3.72 12.19
CA ILE A 170 5.08 4.44 10.92
C ILE A 170 4.88 5.95 11.11
N PRO A 171 3.87 6.44 11.86
CA PRO A 171 3.71 7.87 12.09
C PRO A 171 4.87 8.46 12.89
N PHE A 172 5.42 7.70 13.85
CA PHE A 172 6.57 8.13 14.63
C PHE A 172 7.80 8.36 13.75
N LEU A 173 8.10 7.44 12.84
CA LEU A 173 9.20 7.59 11.89
C LEU A 173 8.94 8.70 10.87
N GLY A 174 7.70 8.89 10.44
CA GLY A 174 7.29 10.00 9.60
C GLY A 174 7.53 11.36 10.27
N TRP A 175 7.17 11.48 11.54
CA TRP A 175 7.43 12.68 12.33
C TRP A 175 8.92 12.90 12.57
N LEU A 176 9.67 11.84 12.83
CA LEU A 176 11.13 11.92 13.00
C LEU A 176 11.81 12.40 11.72
N SER A 177 11.37 11.91 10.56
CA SER A 177 11.87 12.37 9.25
C SER A 177 11.62 13.84 8.97
N ASP A 178 10.59 14.44 9.56
CA ASP A 178 10.32 15.88 9.41
C ASP A 178 11.22 16.75 10.29
N LYS A 179 11.91 16.15 11.27
CA LYS A 179 12.82 16.86 12.20
C LYS A 179 14.30 16.77 11.82
N ILE A 180 14.67 15.79 11.01
CA ILE A 180 16.03 15.59 10.51
C ILE A 180 16.21 16.28 9.17
#